data_cb07422993e2c867d116811b02fc56ed
#
_entry.id   cb07422993e2c867d116811b02fc56ed
#
_cell.length_a   1.000
_cell.length_b   1.000
_cell.length_c   1.000
_cell.angle_alpha   90.00
_cell.angle_beta   90.00
_cell.angle_gamma   90.00
#
_symmetry.space_group_name_H-M   'P 1'
#
loop_
_entity.id
_entity.type
_entity.pdbx_description
1 polymer ?
#
loop_
_entity_poly.entity_id
_entity_poly.type
_entity_poly.pdbx_seq_one_letter_code
_entity_poly.pdbx_strand_id
1 'polypeptide(L)'
;MQWNVSEAYRELGLNVAVGKTEEEMAAITEYERGATQLGIALLHEAGVFDMDGWASDWWRADFEYLARFYRTGEKLDVRRLLKRGGEALPPLLIPAFTPRRFASRWSF
;
A
#
# COMPACT_ATOMS: atom_id res chain seq x y z
N MET A 1 9.88 30.96 -1.63
CA MET A 1 9.04 30.26 -0.67
C MET A 1 9.45 28.79 -0.66
N GLN A 2 9.96 28.33 0.46
CA GLN A 2 10.22 26.90 0.62
C GLN A 2 8.91 26.18 0.95
N TRP A 3 8.56 25.24 0.10
CA TRP A 3 7.38 24.44 0.32
C TRP A 3 7.66 23.38 1.40
N ASN A 4 6.89 23.39 2.46
CA ASN A 4 7.06 22.40 3.51
C ASN A 4 6.35 21.10 3.07
N VAL A 5 7.14 20.16 2.56
CA VAL A 5 6.64 18.88 2.06
C VAL A 5 5.91 18.10 3.14
N SER A 6 6.39 18.14 4.39
CA SER A 6 5.75 17.45 5.52
C SER A 6 4.35 18.00 5.80
N GLU A 7 4.18 19.31 5.68
CA GLU A 7 2.89 19.95 5.89
C GLU A 7 1.92 19.63 4.75
N ALA A 8 2.39 19.64 3.51
CA ALA A 8 1.62 19.25 2.35
C ALA A 8 1.12 17.79 2.44
N TYR A 9 1.99 16.86 2.85
CA TYR A 9 1.59 15.46 3.05
C TYR A 9 0.57 15.31 4.17
N ARG A 10 0.69 16.09 5.22
CA ARG A 10 -0.27 16.07 6.33
C ARG A 10 -1.65 16.54 5.88
N GLU A 11 -1.72 17.60 5.06
CA GLU A 11 -2.96 18.10 4.48
C GLU A 11 -3.62 17.09 3.56
N LEU A 12 -2.82 16.28 2.86
CA LEU A 12 -3.32 15.20 2.00
C LEU A 12 -3.65 13.93 2.78
N GLY A 13 -3.51 13.93 4.11
CA GLY A 13 -3.71 12.75 4.93
C GLY A 13 -2.56 11.77 4.89
N LEU A 14 -1.43 12.16 4.29
CA LEU A 14 -0.23 11.33 4.19
C LEU A 14 0.72 11.73 5.31
N ASN A 15 0.85 10.91 6.33
CA ASN A 15 1.77 11.17 7.42
C ASN A 15 3.07 10.39 7.22
N VAL A 16 4.14 11.13 6.92
CA VAL A 16 5.48 10.56 6.71
C VAL A 16 6.39 10.77 7.92
N ALA A 17 5.82 11.10 9.09
CA ALA A 17 6.62 11.31 10.29
C ALA A 17 7.27 10.02 10.76
N VAL A 18 8.55 10.12 11.10
CA VAL A 18 9.32 9.03 11.72
C VAL A 18 8.88 8.87 13.18
N GLY A 19 9.04 7.69 13.74
CA GLY A 19 8.74 7.42 15.15
C GLY A 19 7.28 7.10 15.41
N LYS A 20 6.61 6.43 14.48
CA LYS A 20 5.23 5.99 14.66
C LYS A 20 5.11 4.99 15.81
N THR A 21 3.98 5.04 16.50
CA THR A 21 3.66 4.11 17.58
C THR A 21 3.35 2.71 17.05
N GLU A 22 3.35 1.71 17.92
CA GLU A 22 2.96 0.35 17.57
C GLU A 22 1.52 0.30 17.05
N GLU A 23 0.62 1.10 17.64
CA GLU A 23 -0.77 1.19 17.20
C GLU A 23 -0.88 1.78 15.78
N GLU A 24 -0.15 2.85 15.52
CA GLU A 24 -0.08 3.45 14.18
C GLU A 24 0.49 2.46 13.15
N MET A 25 1.54 1.73 13.51
CA MET A 25 2.14 0.72 12.64
C MET A 25 1.18 -0.43 12.37
N ALA A 26 0.38 -0.84 13.34
CA ALA A 26 -0.63 -1.88 13.16
C ALA A 26 -1.72 -1.43 12.17
N ALA A 27 -2.17 -0.19 12.28
CA ALA A 27 -3.14 0.38 11.35
C ALA A 27 -2.60 0.48 9.93
N ILE A 28 -1.35 0.89 9.76
CA ILE A 28 -0.69 0.95 8.45
C ILE A 28 -0.55 -0.46 7.86
N THR A 29 -0.18 -1.45 8.66
CA THR A 29 -0.07 -2.84 8.24
C THR A 29 -1.39 -3.35 7.65
N GLU A 30 -2.49 -3.15 8.36
CA GLU A 30 -3.81 -3.57 7.91
C GLU A 30 -4.22 -2.86 6.63
N TYR A 31 -3.98 -1.56 6.54
CA TYR A 31 -4.29 -0.78 5.35
C TYR A 31 -3.52 -1.27 4.12
N GLU A 32 -2.21 -1.42 4.25
CA GLU A 32 -1.35 -1.84 3.13
C GLU A 32 -1.64 -3.27 2.68
N ARG A 33 -1.85 -4.16 3.64
CA ARG A 33 -2.23 -5.54 3.35
C ARG A 33 -3.57 -5.60 2.63
N GLY A 34 -4.57 -4.91 3.15
CA GLY A 34 -5.91 -4.85 2.55
C GLY A 34 -5.87 -4.27 1.14
N ALA A 35 -5.07 -3.24 0.89
CA ALA A 35 -4.91 -2.67 -0.44
C ALA A 35 -4.31 -3.68 -1.42
N THR A 36 -3.33 -4.47 -0.99
CA THR A 36 -2.74 -5.53 -1.81
C THR A 36 -3.75 -6.64 -2.11
N GLN A 37 -4.50 -7.08 -1.09
CA GLN A 37 -5.54 -8.09 -1.25
C GLN A 37 -6.65 -7.63 -2.19
N LEU A 38 -7.03 -6.35 -2.13
CA LEU A 38 -7.99 -5.77 -3.06
C LEU A 38 -7.42 -5.75 -4.48
N GLY A 39 -6.15 -5.39 -4.64
CA GLY A 39 -5.47 -5.43 -5.93
C GLY A 39 -5.47 -6.83 -6.55
N ILE A 40 -5.20 -7.85 -5.75
CA ILE A 40 -5.26 -9.26 -6.17
C ILE A 40 -6.68 -9.61 -6.62
N ALA A 41 -7.69 -9.21 -5.84
CA ALA A 41 -9.09 -9.46 -6.18
C ALA A 41 -9.48 -8.82 -7.51
N LEU A 42 -9.03 -7.59 -7.76
CA LEU A 42 -9.28 -6.88 -9.02
C LEU A 42 -8.57 -7.55 -10.19
N LEU A 43 -7.36 -8.06 -10.00
CA LEU A 43 -6.67 -8.84 -11.02
C LEU A 43 -7.46 -10.11 -11.37
N HIS A 44 -7.99 -10.82 -10.37
CA HIS A 44 -8.82 -12.00 -10.60
C HIS A 44 -10.07 -11.65 -11.40
N GLU A 45 -10.72 -10.53 -11.11
CA GLU A 45 -11.87 -10.08 -11.89
C GLU A 45 -11.50 -9.78 -13.35
N ALA A 46 -10.29 -9.32 -13.59
CA ALA A 46 -9.78 -9.09 -14.94
C ALA A 46 -9.26 -10.36 -15.62
N GLY A 47 -9.38 -11.53 -14.97
CA GLY A 47 -8.92 -12.80 -15.49
C GLY A 47 -7.44 -13.09 -15.30
N VAL A 48 -6.76 -12.35 -14.45
CA VAL A 48 -5.35 -12.53 -14.14
C VAL A 48 -5.20 -13.24 -12.80
N PHE A 49 -4.72 -14.48 -12.82
CA PHE A 49 -4.65 -15.34 -11.64
C PHE A 49 -3.22 -15.72 -11.24
N ASP A 50 -2.24 -15.35 -12.03
CA ASP A 50 -0.84 -15.75 -11.85
C ASP A 50 0.04 -14.69 -11.20
N MET A 51 -0.56 -13.59 -10.71
CA MET A 51 0.16 -12.48 -10.08
C MET A 51 0.06 -12.45 -8.56
N ASP A 52 -0.65 -13.38 -7.96
CA ASP A 52 -0.91 -13.39 -6.52
C ASP A 52 0.39 -13.46 -5.70
N GLY A 53 1.26 -14.38 -6.07
CA GLY A 53 2.56 -14.55 -5.42
C GLY A 53 3.45 -13.33 -5.60
N TRP A 54 3.52 -12.82 -6.83
CA TRP A 54 4.29 -11.62 -7.15
C TRP A 54 3.83 -10.41 -6.34
N ALA A 55 2.54 -10.14 -6.33
CA ALA A 55 1.97 -9.02 -5.58
C ALA A 55 2.23 -9.16 -4.09
N SER A 56 2.09 -10.38 -3.55
CA SER A 56 2.30 -10.64 -2.13
C SER A 56 3.76 -10.51 -1.73
N ASP A 57 4.68 -10.98 -2.55
CA ASP A 57 6.12 -10.86 -2.30
C ASP A 57 6.56 -9.40 -2.30
N TRP A 58 6.07 -8.61 -3.25
CA TRP A 58 6.34 -7.18 -3.30
C TRP A 58 5.72 -6.43 -2.12
N TRP A 59 4.51 -6.80 -1.70
CA TRP A 59 3.91 -6.21 -0.51
C TRP A 59 4.79 -6.40 0.72
N ARG A 60 5.34 -7.60 0.91
CA ARG A 60 6.21 -7.87 2.06
C ARG A 60 7.48 -7.02 2.01
N ALA A 61 8.09 -6.90 0.85
CA ALA A 61 9.29 -6.09 0.66
C ALA A 61 9.00 -4.61 0.89
N ASP A 62 7.94 -4.09 0.31
CA ASP A 62 7.53 -2.70 0.48
C ASP A 62 7.18 -2.40 1.94
N PHE A 63 6.49 -3.31 2.60
CA PHE A 63 6.12 -3.14 4.00
C PHE A 63 7.35 -3.16 4.91
N GLU A 64 8.31 -4.03 4.67
CA GLU A 64 9.57 -4.05 5.41
C GLU A 64 10.33 -2.73 5.26
N TYR A 65 10.36 -2.18 4.04
CA TYR A 65 10.91 -0.86 3.78
C TYR A 65 10.18 0.22 4.58
N LEU A 66 8.85 0.26 4.50
CA LEU A 66 8.03 1.26 5.19
C LEU A 66 8.18 1.15 6.71
N ALA A 67 8.19 -0.05 7.25
CA ALA A 67 8.35 -0.27 8.68
C ALA A 67 9.68 0.29 9.18
N ARG A 68 10.76 0.04 8.44
CA ARG A 68 12.08 0.56 8.79
C ARG A 68 12.12 2.08 8.66
N PHE A 69 11.56 2.61 7.59
CA PHE A 69 11.51 4.06 7.37
C PHE A 69 10.73 4.78 8.48
N TYR A 70 9.55 4.28 8.84
CA TYR A 70 8.73 4.90 9.88
C TYR A 70 9.35 4.78 11.28
N ARG A 71 10.17 3.77 11.52
CA ARG A 71 10.86 3.60 12.81
C ARG A 71 12.14 4.42 12.92
N THR A 72 12.95 4.45 11.88
CA THR A 72 14.32 4.97 11.95
C THR A 72 14.64 6.07 10.94
N GLY A 73 13.78 6.30 9.94
CA GLY A 73 14.07 7.20 8.83
C GLY A 73 15.04 6.63 7.80
N GLU A 74 15.51 5.40 8.00
CA GLU A 74 16.44 4.74 7.09
C GLU A 74 15.73 4.33 5.81
N LYS A 75 16.33 4.69 4.66
CA LYS A 75 15.82 4.31 3.34
C LYS A 75 16.60 3.10 2.83
N LEU A 76 15.96 1.94 2.87
CA LEU A 76 16.54 0.70 2.35
C LEU A 76 16.31 0.60 0.85
N ASP A 77 17.06 -0.28 0.18
CA ASP A 77 16.77 -0.65 -1.20
C ASP A 77 15.72 -1.77 -1.19
N VAL A 78 14.49 -1.45 -1.57
CA VAL A 78 13.37 -2.38 -1.55
C VAL A 78 13.63 -3.64 -2.40
N ARG A 79 14.41 -3.49 -3.47
CA ARG A 79 14.74 -4.64 -4.35
C ARG A 79 15.55 -5.70 -3.61
N ARG A 80 16.39 -5.28 -2.66
CA ARG A 80 17.19 -6.20 -1.83
C ARG A 80 16.36 -6.90 -0.77
N LEU A 81 15.22 -6.32 -0.41
CA LEU A 81 14.29 -6.89 0.55
C LEU A 81 13.35 -7.92 -0.07
N LEU A 82 13.26 -7.94 -1.40
CA LEU A 82 12.36 -8.84 -2.11
C LEU A 82 12.81 -10.28 -1.95
N LYS A 83 11.93 -11.08 -1.38
CA LYS A 83 12.07 -12.53 -1.26
C LYS A 83 10.93 -13.18 -2.02
N ARG A 84 11.25 -14.06 -2.96
CA ARG A 84 10.28 -14.72 -3.80
C ARG A 84 9.81 -16.05 -3.18
N GLY A 85 8.61 -16.47 -3.58
CA GLY A 85 8.07 -17.77 -3.18
C GLY A 85 7.43 -17.79 -1.80
N GLY A 86 7.11 -16.62 -1.24
CA GLY A 86 6.36 -16.55 0.00
C GLY A 86 4.89 -16.91 -0.22
N GLU A 87 4.17 -17.08 0.88
CA GLU A 87 2.75 -17.37 0.84
C GLU A 87 1.97 -16.22 0.20
N ALA A 88 1.11 -16.55 -0.76
CA ALA A 88 0.26 -15.55 -1.41
C ALA A 88 -0.86 -15.11 -0.46
N LEU A 89 -1.10 -13.79 -0.42
CA LEU A 89 -2.24 -13.25 0.31
C LEU A 89 -3.54 -13.66 -0.40
N PRO A 90 -4.59 -13.98 0.35
CA PRO A 90 -5.90 -14.26 -0.25
C PRO A 90 -6.50 -12.97 -0.80
N PRO A 91 -7.27 -13.05 -1.90
CA PRO A 91 -7.98 -11.88 -2.39
C PRO A 91 -9.06 -11.45 -1.42
N LEU A 92 -9.31 -10.14 -1.34
CA LEU A 92 -10.48 -9.64 -0.62
C LEU A 92 -11.75 -9.95 -1.41
N LEU A 93 -12.83 -10.19 -0.69
CA LEU A 93 -14.15 -10.27 -1.29
C LEU A 93 -14.55 -8.85 -1.72
N ILE A 94 -14.73 -8.65 -3.01
CA ILE A 94 -15.18 -7.36 -3.53
C ILE A 94 -16.67 -7.24 -3.26
N PRO A 95 -17.12 -6.26 -2.45
CA PRO A 95 -18.53 -6.09 -2.20
C PRO A 95 -19.27 -5.69 -3.47
N ALA A 96 -20.50 -6.18 -3.63
CA ALA A 96 -21.35 -5.75 -4.72
C ALA A 96 -21.60 -4.24 -4.60
N PHE A 97 -21.42 -3.52 -5.70
CA PHE A 97 -21.66 -2.09 -5.72
C PHE A 97 -22.38 -1.71 -6.99
N THR A 98 -23.17 -0.65 -6.94
CA THR A 98 -23.78 -0.07 -8.10
C THR A 98 -22.84 0.98 -8.66
N PRO A 99 -22.40 0.86 -9.92
CA PRO A 99 -21.56 1.87 -10.53
C PRO A 99 -22.23 3.25 -10.46
N ARG A 100 -21.48 4.22 -9.99
CA ARG A 100 -21.95 5.60 -9.96
C ARG A 100 -21.22 6.41 -11.02
N ARG A 101 -21.89 7.43 -11.50
CA ARG A 101 -21.27 8.37 -12.41
C ARG A 101 -20.25 9.20 -11.64
N PHE A 102 -18.99 9.18 -12.10
CA PHE A 102 -17.95 10.01 -11.53
C PHE A 102 -18.02 11.41 -12.12
N ALA A 103 -18.07 12.41 -11.22
CA ALA A 103 -17.75 13.77 -11.60
C ALA A 103 -16.24 13.93 -11.39
N SER A 104 -15.49 14.02 -12.49
CA SER A 104 -14.06 14.27 -12.41
C SER A 104 -13.79 15.71 -11.94
N ARG A 105 -12.85 15.87 -10.99
CA ARG A 105 -12.33 17.19 -10.64
C ARG A 105 -11.47 17.79 -11.74
N TRP A 106 -11.06 16.97 -12.67
CA TRP A 106 -10.15 17.34 -13.74
C TRP A 106 -10.94 17.48 -15.03
N SER A 107 -10.86 18.64 -15.61
CA SER A 107 -11.42 18.95 -16.91
C SER A 107 -10.28 18.86 -17.91
N PHE A 108 -10.39 17.95 -18.83
CA PHE A 108 -9.42 17.78 -19.89
C PHE A 108 -9.94 18.36 -21.20
#